data_5772b9f4750885dfbc06f5a025151b5f
#
_entry.id   5772b9f4750885dfbc06f5a025151b5f
#
_cell.length_a   1.000
_cell.length_b   1.000
_cell.length_c   1.000
_cell.angle_alpha   90.00
_cell.angle_beta   90.00
_cell.angle_gamma   90.00
#
_symmetry.space_group_name_H-M   'P 1'
#
loop_
_entity.id
_entity.type
_entity.pdbx_description
1 polymer ?
#
loop_
_entity_poly.entity_id
_entity_poly.type
_entity_poly.pdbx_seq_one_letter_code
_entity_poly.pdbx_strand_id
1 'polypeptide(L)'
;MVIILMGVAGSGKTTIGRALATALGWPFYDADDFHSSANKQKMAAGQALTDQDRRPWLNQLAGRIGRWSELSTGSVLACSALKASYRSLLTARIDAEQVVYIHLRGPK
;
A
#
# COMPACT_ATOMS: atom_id res chain seq x y z
N MET A 1 -7.06 -9.03 -8.81
CA MET A 1 -7.70 -8.12 -7.82
C MET A 1 -6.69 -7.73 -6.75
N VAL A 2 -6.55 -6.46 -6.52
CA VAL A 2 -5.69 -5.94 -5.44
C VAL A 2 -6.55 -5.11 -4.49
N ILE A 3 -6.50 -5.45 -3.21
CA ILE A 3 -7.18 -4.68 -2.17
C ILE A 3 -6.13 -3.83 -1.46
N ILE A 4 -6.31 -2.51 -1.52
CA ILE A 4 -5.39 -1.57 -0.88
C ILE A 4 -6.06 -1.00 0.37
N LEU A 5 -5.51 -1.34 1.54
CA LEU A 5 -5.97 -0.81 2.81
C LEU A 5 -5.18 0.45 3.12
N MET A 6 -5.88 1.57 3.30
CA MET A 6 -5.27 2.85 3.64
C MET A 6 -5.68 3.27 5.04
N GLY A 7 -4.84 4.03 5.66
CA GLY A 7 -5.11 4.58 6.99
C GLY A 7 -3.82 5.07 7.62
N VAL A 8 -3.95 5.91 8.64
CA VAL A 8 -2.80 6.42 9.38
C VAL A 8 -2.22 5.33 10.29
N ALA A 9 -1.01 5.57 10.79
CA ALA A 9 -0.40 4.69 11.78
C ALA A 9 -1.35 4.53 12.99
N GLY A 10 -1.50 3.30 13.47
CA GLY A 10 -2.40 3.00 14.58
C GLY A 10 -3.85 2.75 14.17
N SER A 11 -4.17 2.78 12.87
CA SER A 11 -5.54 2.48 12.40
C SER A 11 -5.86 0.99 12.34
N GLY A 12 -4.86 0.12 12.55
CA GLY A 12 -5.06 -1.32 12.50
C GLY A 12 -4.89 -1.93 11.12
N LYS A 13 -4.27 -1.21 10.18
CA LYS A 13 -4.09 -1.69 8.79
C LYS A 13 -3.46 -3.08 8.72
N THR A 14 -2.38 -3.30 9.45
CA THR A 14 -1.66 -4.58 9.40
C THR A 14 -2.50 -5.70 9.95
N THR A 15 -3.14 -5.51 11.10
CA THR A 15 -3.97 -6.52 11.73
C THR A 15 -5.16 -6.90 10.84
N ILE A 16 -5.88 -5.90 10.34
CA ILE A 16 -7.06 -6.10 9.49
C ILE A 16 -6.63 -6.69 8.16
N GLY A 17 -5.53 -6.18 7.59
CA GLY A 17 -5.01 -6.66 6.30
C GLY A 17 -4.61 -8.13 6.35
N ARG A 18 -3.92 -8.55 7.40
CA ARG A 18 -3.54 -9.95 7.57
C ARG A 18 -4.75 -10.85 7.76
N ALA A 19 -5.72 -10.41 8.55
CA ALA A 19 -6.96 -11.18 8.77
C ALA A 19 -7.73 -11.35 7.46
N LEU A 20 -7.85 -10.27 6.69
CA LEU A 20 -8.54 -10.30 5.39
C LEU A 20 -7.81 -11.20 4.40
N ALA A 21 -6.49 -11.09 4.30
CA ALA A 21 -5.69 -11.92 3.42
C ALA A 21 -5.83 -13.40 3.77
N THR A 22 -5.78 -13.72 5.05
CA THR A 22 -5.98 -15.10 5.53
C THR A 22 -7.35 -15.63 5.14
N ALA A 23 -8.41 -14.83 5.37
CA ALA A 23 -9.78 -15.22 5.05
C ALA A 23 -9.97 -15.46 3.54
N LEU A 24 -9.29 -14.69 2.70
CA LEU A 24 -9.39 -14.82 1.24
C LEU A 24 -8.40 -15.84 0.66
N GLY A 25 -7.43 -16.29 1.43
CA GLY A 25 -6.35 -17.14 0.94
C GLY A 25 -5.40 -16.39 0.02
N TRP A 26 -5.22 -15.08 0.24
CA TRP A 26 -4.37 -14.20 -0.57
C TRP A 26 -3.13 -13.78 0.21
N PRO A 27 -2.02 -13.46 -0.48
CA PRO A 27 -0.85 -12.91 0.19
C PRO A 27 -1.12 -11.50 0.72
N PHE A 28 -0.43 -11.16 1.81
CA PHE A 28 -0.47 -9.83 2.42
C PHE A 28 0.90 -9.16 2.24
N TYR A 29 0.88 -7.88 1.88
CA TYR A 29 2.08 -7.05 1.73
C TYR A 29 1.90 -5.75 2.50
N ASP A 30 2.99 -5.28 3.12
CA ASP A 30 3.04 -3.96 3.74
C ASP A 30 3.86 -3.05 2.83
N ALA A 31 3.27 -1.95 2.39
CA ALA A 31 3.91 -1.02 1.47
C ALA A 31 5.20 -0.42 2.04
N ASP A 32 5.29 -0.28 3.37
CA ASP A 32 6.49 0.27 4.01
C ASP A 32 7.72 -0.61 3.80
N ASP A 33 7.54 -1.91 3.56
CA ASP A 33 8.65 -2.83 3.32
C ASP A 33 9.37 -2.56 2.00
N PHE A 34 8.75 -1.79 1.10
CA PHE A 34 9.31 -1.49 -0.21
C PHE A 34 10.06 -0.17 -0.26
N HIS A 35 10.17 0.56 0.85
CA HIS A 35 10.99 1.75 0.93
C HIS A 35 12.48 1.43 0.80
N SER A 36 13.25 2.39 0.27
CA SER A 36 14.70 2.29 0.22
C SER A 36 15.29 2.28 1.64
N SER A 37 16.55 1.83 1.75
CA SER A 37 17.27 1.90 3.03
C SER A 37 17.34 3.33 3.56
N ALA A 38 17.56 4.32 2.67
CA ALA A 38 17.61 5.72 3.05
C ALA A 38 16.29 6.19 3.65
N ASN A 39 15.16 5.82 3.02
CA ASN A 39 13.84 6.17 3.53
C ASN A 39 13.55 5.48 4.87
N LYS A 40 13.93 4.21 4.99
CA LYS A 40 13.75 3.46 6.25
C LYS A 40 14.54 4.10 7.39
N GLN A 41 15.76 4.57 7.12
CA GLN A 41 16.57 5.26 8.11
C GLN A 41 15.94 6.59 8.53
N LYS A 42 15.41 7.36 7.59
CA LYS A 42 14.70 8.61 7.91
C LYS A 42 13.48 8.34 8.80
N MET A 43 12.70 7.35 8.47
CA MET A 43 11.51 6.99 9.26
C MET A 43 11.90 6.54 10.66
N ALA A 44 12.95 5.74 10.79
CA ALA A 44 13.44 5.28 12.09
C ALA A 44 13.96 6.44 12.94
N ALA A 45 14.50 7.49 12.31
CA ALA A 45 14.98 8.69 12.99
C ALA A 45 13.86 9.68 13.29
N GLY A 46 12.61 9.38 12.95
CA GLY A 46 11.49 10.27 13.17
C GLY A 46 11.39 11.41 12.16
N GLN A 47 12.14 11.33 11.07
CA GLN A 47 12.11 12.35 10.01
C GLN A 47 10.98 12.08 9.03
N ALA A 48 10.24 13.12 8.64
CA ALA A 48 9.19 13.01 7.65
C ALA A 48 9.80 12.83 6.25
N LEU A 49 9.18 11.98 5.45
CA LEU A 49 9.56 11.80 4.05
C LEU A 49 8.91 12.90 3.20
N THR A 50 9.68 13.43 2.25
CA THR A 50 9.17 14.37 1.24
C THR A 50 8.49 13.61 0.12
N ASP A 51 7.74 14.31 -0.74
CA ASP A 51 7.17 13.72 -1.95
C ASP A 51 8.28 13.18 -2.86
N GLN A 52 9.42 13.86 -2.92
CA GLN A 52 10.57 13.42 -3.69
C GLN A 52 11.15 12.11 -3.14
N ASP A 53 11.23 11.99 -1.81
CA ASP A 53 11.69 10.75 -1.15
C ASP A 53 10.77 9.57 -1.48
N ARG A 54 9.46 9.82 -1.59
CA ARG A 54 8.45 8.79 -1.81
C ARG A 54 8.29 8.38 -3.27
N ARG A 55 8.73 9.20 -4.23
CA ARG A 55 8.48 8.95 -5.64
C ARG A 55 9.03 7.60 -6.11
N PRO A 56 10.30 7.22 -5.84
CA PRO A 56 10.79 5.89 -6.23
C PRO A 56 10.00 4.76 -5.59
N TRP A 57 9.60 4.93 -4.34
CA TRP A 57 8.79 3.96 -3.62
C TRP A 57 7.42 3.78 -4.28
N LEU A 58 6.74 4.88 -4.60
CA LEU A 58 5.45 4.84 -5.29
C LEU A 58 5.55 4.19 -6.66
N ASN A 59 6.61 4.48 -7.41
CA ASN A 59 6.84 3.86 -8.72
C ASN A 59 7.05 2.35 -8.59
N GLN A 60 7.79 1.92 -7.59
CA GLN A 60 8.01 0.50 -7.34
C GLN A 60 6.71 -0.20 -6.97
N LEU A 61 5.91 0.42 -6.10
CA LEU A 61 4.59 -0.12 -5.72
C LEU A 61 3.66 -0.21 -6.92
N ALA A 62 3.63 0.82 -7.77
CA ALA A 62 2.79 0.82 -8.97
C ALA A 62 3.14 -0.36 -9.89
N GLY A 63 4.44 -0.64 -10.06
CA GLY A 63 4.89 -1.79 -10.86
C GLY A 63 4.45 -3.12 -10.24
N ARG A 64 4.55 -3.26 -8.92
CA ARG A 64 4.12 -4.48 -8.23
C ARG A 64 2.61 -4.65 -8.26
N ILE A 65 1.85 -3.59 -8.04
CA ILE A 65 0.39 -3.63 -8.11
C ILE A 65 -0.06 -4.05 -9.51
N GLY A 66 0.57 -3.50 -10.55
CA GLY A 66 0.28 -3.90 -11.92
C GLY A 66 0.53 -5.39 -12.14
N ARG A 67 1.64 -5.90 -11.63
CA ARG A 67 1.97 -7.32 -11.73
C ARG A 67 0.99 -8.20 -10.96
N TRP A 68 0.64 -7.79 -9.74
CA TRP A 68 -0.33 -8.54 -8.93
C TRP A 68 -1.71 -8.57 -9.56
N SER A 69 -2.11 -7.50 -10.25
CA SER A 69 -3.41 -7.44 -10.91
C SER A 69 -3.55 -8.45 -12.04
N GLU A 70 -2.43 -8.90 -12.60
CA GLU A 70 -2.40 -9.90 -13.68
C GLU A 70 -2.47 -11.33 -13.14
N LEU A 71 -2.25 -11.53 -11.84
CA LEU A 71 -2.32 -12.86 -11.25
C LEU A 71 -3.76 -13.28 -11.01
N SER A 72 -4.01 -14.60 -11.13
CA SER A 72 -5.33 -15.16 -10.83
C SER A 72 -5.67 -15.05 -9.33
N THR A 73 -4.65 -15.06 -8.48
CA THR A 73 -4.81 -14.87 -7.03
C THR A 73 -4.79 -13.38 -6.71
N GLY A 74 -5.67 -12.93 -5.83
CA GLY A 74 -5.66 -11.55 -5.37
C GLY A 74 -4.53 -11.27 -4.37
N SER A 75 -4.33 -10.00 -4.05
CA SER A 75 -3.34 -9.55 -3.08
C SER A 75 -3.93 -8.48 -2.19
N VAL A 76 -3.49 -8.43 -0.93
CA VAL A 76 -3.87 -7.39 0.03
C VAL A 76 -2.63 -6.57 0.35
N LEU A 77 -2.71 -5.25 0.19
CA LEU A 77 -1.62 -4.33 0.44
C LEU A 77 -2.06 -3.28 1.46
N ALA A 78 -1.32 -3.18 2.57
CA ALA A 78 -1.49 -2.09 3.53
C ALA A 78 -0.59 -0.93 3.10
N CYS A 79 -1.16 0.25 2.94
CA CYS A 79 -0.43 1.41 2.43
C CYS A 79 -0.95 2.70 3.05
N SER A 80 -0.04 3.58 3.45
CA SER A 80 -0.40 4.89 4.00
C SER A 80 -0.58 5.97 2.92
N ALA A 81 -0.69 5.59 1.65
CA ALA A 81 -0.84 6.53 0.54
C ALA A 81 -2.22 7.18 0.57
N LEU A 82 -2.33 8.32 1.25
CA LEU A 82 -3.60 9.02 1.45
C LEU A 82 -3.89 10.07 0.39
N LYS A 83 -2.88 10.67 -0.21
CA LYS A 83 -3.07 11.71 -1.22
C LYS A 83 -3.68 11.12 -2.49
N ALA A 84 -4.61 11.86 -3.09
CA ALA A 84 -5.23 11.43 -4.35
C ALA A 84 -4.20 11.20 -5.46
N SER A 85 -3.16 12.06 -5.52
CA SER A 85 -2.09 11.92 -6.49
C SER A 85 -1.31 10.61 -6.31
N TYR A 86 -1.12 10.15 -5.06
CA TYR A 86 -0.47 8.88 -4.78
C TYR A 86 -1.34 7.72 -5.25
N ARG A 87 -2.65 7.76 -4.95
CA ARG A 87 -3.59 6.72 -5.40
C ARG A 87 -3.62 6.60 -6.92
N SER A 88 -3.68 7.74 -7.61
CA SER A 88 -3.66 7.77 -9.07
C SER A 88 -2.39 7.14 -9.62
N LEU A 89 -1.24 7.43 -9.02
CA LEU A 89 0.04 6.89 -9.45
C LEU A 89 0.12 5.38 -9.22
N LEU A 90 -0.36 4.91 -8.07
CA LEU A 90 -0.32 3.48 -7.72
C LEU A 90 -1.13 2.63 -8.67
N THR A 91 -2.25 3.15 -9.19
CA THR A 91 -3.19 2.39 -10.01
C THR A 91 -3.24 2.85 -11.47
N ALA A 92 -2.24 3.63 -11.91
CA ALA A 92 -2.21 4.17 -13.27
C ALA A 92 -2.10 3.09 -14.35
N ARG A 93 -1.59 1.91 -14.00
CA ARG A 93 -1.31 0.83 -14.95
C ARG A 93 -2.31 -0.31 -14.89
N ILE A 94 -3.37 -0.18 -14.07
CA ILE A 94 -4.35 -1.26 -13.91
C ILE A 94 -5.76 -0.71 -14.09
N ASP A 95 -6.67 -1.61 -14.48
CA ASP A 95 -8.08 -1.26 -14.61
C ASP A 95 -8.71 -1.02 -13.25
N ALA A 96 -9.63 -0.06 -13.17
CA ALA A 96 -10.32 0.27 -11.93
C ALA A 96 -11.06 -0.95 -11.35
N GLU A 97 -11.46 -1.90 -12.19
CA GLU A 97 -12.14 -3.12 -11.77
C GLU A 97 -11.22 -4.09 -11.02
N GLN A 98 -9.90 -3.92 -11.15
CA GLN A 98 -8.91 -4.80 -10.55
C GLN A 98 -8.40 -4.31 -9.21
N VAL A 99 -8.89 -3.17 -8.72
CA VAL A 99 -8.43 -2.58 -7.47
C VAL A 99 -9.61 -2.13 -6.62
N VAL A 100 -9.50 -2.37 -5.32
CA VAL A 100 -10.45 -1.88 -4.32
C VAL A 100 -9.67 -1.12 -3.26
N TYR A 101 -10.06 0.12 -2.99
CA TYR A 101 -9.50 0.90 -1.90
C TYR A 101 -10.40 0.82 -0.69
N ILE A 102 -9.82 0.48 0.46
CA ILE A 102 -10.52 0.48 1.74
C ILE A 102 -9.79 1.44 2.66
N HIS A 103 -10.49 2.49 3.11
CA HIS A 103 -9.91 3.48 4.00
C HIS A 103 -10.33 3.18 5.43
N LEU A 104 -9.36 2.79 6.27
CA LEU A 104 -9.60 2.51 7.68
C LEU A 104 -9.51 3.79 8.47
N ARG A 105 -10.54 4.04 9.29
CA ARG A 105 -10.51 5.14 10.23
C ARG A 105 -9.88 4.66 11.53
N GLY A 106 -8.97 5.45 12.07
CA GLY A 106 -8.35 5.14 13.36
C GLY A 106 -9.37 5.26 14.50
N PRO A 107 -9.00 4.77 15.68
CA PRO A 107 -9.84 4.93 16.86
C PRO A 107 -10.04 6.41 17.17
N LYS A 108 -11.23 6.75 17.57
CA LYS A 108 -11.59 8.12 17.98
C LYS A 108 -11.18 8.36 19.43
#